data_f1b9beeefa85a432f2e12c3c241a8a61
#
_entry.id   f1b9beeefa85a432f2e12c3c241a8a61
#
_cell.length_a   1.000
_cell.length_b   1.000
_cell.length_c   1.000
_cell.angle_alpha   90.00
_cell.angle_beta   90.00
_cell.angle_gamma   90.00
#
_symmetry.space_group_name_H-M   'P 1'
#
loop_
_entity.id
_entity.type
_entity.pdbx_description
1 polymer ?
#
loop_
_entity_poly.entity_id
_entity_poly.type
_entity_poly.pdbx_seq_one_letter_code
_entity_poly.pdbx_strand_id
1 'polypeptide(L)'
;GYRVGLLDTDIFGPSVPKMFGVESERPCAVEKDGRQLIEPIEKYGVKLLSIGFFVNPDTATLWRGGMATSALKQLIADADWGELDYFILDTPPGTSDIHLTLLQTLAITGAIIVSTPQQVALADARKGIDMYRNEKVNVPLLGLVENMAWFTPAELPENKYYIFGKDGCKNLAKDMGLPLLAQLPVVQSVCENGDAGKPSAADSDTIMGQAFLSLAQSVVTVVNKRNREMPKTKIVGTH
;
A
#
# COMPACT_ATOMS: atom_id res chain seq x y z
N GLY A 1 12.12 15.51 3.33
CA GLY A 1 11.31 14.34 3.06
C GLY A 1 11.87 13.54 1.89
N TYR A 2 11.32 12.37 1.70
CA TYR A 2 11.65 11.51 0.56
C TYR A 2 10.71 11.82 -0.62
N ARG A 3 11.18 11.60 -1.83
CA ARG A 3 10.36 11.64 -3.04
C ARG A 3 9.62 10.31 -3.16
N VAL A 4 8.30 10.35 -3.09
CA VAL A 4 7.46 9.15 -3.01
C VAL A 4 6.51 9.09 -4.20
N GLY A 5 6.46 7.95 -4.87
CA GLY A 5 5.43 7.57 -5.80
C GLY A 5 4.49 6.55 -5.18
N LEU A 6 3.20 6.69 -5.43
CA LEU A 6 2.16 5.77 -5.00
C LEU A 6 1.35 5.32 -6.21
N LEU A 7 1.31 4.02 -6.45
CA LEU A 7 0.48 3.40 -7.47
C LEU A 7 -0.59 2.54 -6.80
N ASP A 8 -1.84 2.97 -6.92
CA ASP A 8 -3.02 2.20 -6.52
C ASP A 8 -3.36 1.20 -7.64
N THR A 9 -3.31 -0.06 -7.31
CA THR A 9 -3.50 -1.18 -8.24
C THR A 9 -4.79 -1.97 -7.99
N ASP A 10 -5.64 -1.51 -7.06
CA ASP A 10 -6.94 -2.13 -6.82
C ASP A 10 -7.96 -1.66 -7.88
N ILE A 11 -8.19 -2.53 -8.86
CA ILE A 11 -9.08 -2.26 -9.99
C ILE A 11 -10.55 -2.27 -9.58
N PHE A 12 -10.89 -3.06 -8.57
CA PHE A 12 -12.27 -3.28 -8.15
C PHE A 12 -12.74 -2.28 -7.10
N GLY A 13 -11.82 -1.67 -6.36
CA GLY A 13 -12.13 -0.71 -5.32
C GLY A 13 -11.05 0.37 -5.16
N PRO A 14 -10.72 1.14 -6.23
CA PRO A 14 -9.66 2.13 -6.18
C PRO A 14 -10.03 3.25 -5.19
N SER A 15 -9.47 3.21 -4.00
CA SER A 15 -9.80 4.11 -2.89
C SER A 15 -8.83 5.28 -2.75
N VAL A 16 -7.63 5.18 -3.28
CA VAL A 16 -6.58 6.21 -3.14
C VAL A 16 -7.01 7.58 -3.67
N PRO A 17 -7.67 7.72 -4.85
CA PRO A 17 -8.15 9.02 -5.31
C PRO A 17 -9.09 9.71 -4.33
N LYS A 18 -10.00 8.95 -3.69
CA LYS A 18 -10.91 9.45 -2.66
C LYS A 18 -10.14 9.93 -1.44
N MET A 19 -9.27 9.09 -0.91
CA MET A 19 -8.51 9.37 0.30
C MET A 19 -7.57 10.58 0.14
N PHE A 20 -7.13 10.87 -1.08
CA PHE A 20 -6.30 12.05 -1.39
C PHE A 20 -7.11 13.27 -1.84
N GLY A 21 -8.43 13.17 -2.01
CA GLY A 21 -9.29 14.26 -2.47
C GLY A 21 -9.02 14.69 -3.91
N VAL A 22 -8.67 13.74 -4.77
CA VAL A 22 -8.32 13.96 -6.19
C VAL A 22 -9.20 13.16 -7.15
N GLU A 23 -10.38 12.73 -6.74
CA GLU A 23 -11.30 11.91 -7.54
C GLU A 23 -11.73 12.57 -8.86
N SER A 24 -11.84 13.91 -8.86
CA SER A 24 -12.19 14.69 -10.05
C SER A 24 -11.01 15.03 -10.94
N GLU A 25 -9.78 14.81 -10.45
CA GLU A 25 -8.58 15.06 -11.23
C GLU A 25 -8.34 13.96 -12.25
N ARG A 26 -7.66 14.30 -13.35
CA ARG A 26 -7.29 13.32 -14.38
C ARG A 26 -5.83 13.53 -14.73
N PRO A 27 -5.02 12.45 -14.75
CA PRO A 27 -3.66 12.51 -15.25
C PRO A 27 -3.62 13.03 -16.67
N CYS A 28 -2.68 13.93 -16.97
CA CYS A 28 -2.48 14.48 -18.30
C CYS A 28 -1.43 13.68 -19.07
N ALA A 29 -1.49 13.73 -20.40
CA ALA A 29 -0.41 13.27 -21.24
C ALA A 29 0.59 14.42 -21.44
N VAL A 30 1.87 14.16 -21.20
CA VAL A 30 2.98 15.09 -21.41
C VAL A 30 3.97 14.52 -22.41
N GLU A 31 4.58 15.35 -23.21
CA GLU A 31 5.67 14.95 -24.11
C GLU A 31 7.02 15.21 -23.45
N LYS A 32 7.84 14.16 -23.31
CA LYS A 32 9.17 14.23 -22.74
C LYS A 32 10.11 13.33 -23.53
N ASP A 33 11.21 13.89 -24.01
CA ASP A 33 12.21 13.18 -24.80
C ASP A 33 11.62 12.46 -26.03
N GLY A 34 10.62 13.08 -26.69
CA GLY A 34 9.92 12.52 -27.86
C GLY A 34 8.97 11.34 -27.55
N ARG A 35 8.64 11.13 -26.28
CA ARG A 35 7.67 10.13 -25.82
C ARG A 35 6.49 10.79 -25.14
N GLN A 36 5.30 10.27 -25.39
CA GLN A 36 4.12 10.64 -24.61
C GLN A 36 4.12 9.83 -23.32
N LEU A 37 4.10 10.54 -22.19
CA LEU A 37 4.06 9.96 -20.85
C LEU A 37 2.81 10.42 -20.11
N ILE A 38 2.39 9.63 -19.15
CA ILE A 38 1.30 9.97 -18.21
C ILE A 38 1.94 10.76 -17.06
N GLU A 39 1.50 12.01 -16.84
CA GLU A 39 1.94 12.80 -15.71
C GLU A 39 1.17 12.39 -14.46
N PRO A 40 1.84 11.86 -13.40
CA PRO A 40 1.19 11.53 -12.14
C PRO A 40 0.60 12.79 -11.47
N ILE A 41 -0.54 12.62 -10.81
CA ILE A 41 -1.11 13.68 -9.96
C ILE A 41 -0.21 13.86 -8.75
N GLU A 42 0.15 15.10 -8.43
CA GLU A 42 0.93 15.41 -7.23
C GLU A 42 0.04 16.00 -6.15
N LYS A 43 -0.03 15.30 -5.01
CA LYS A 43 -0.81 15.72 -3.86
C LYS A 43 -0.07 15.40 -2.56
N TYR A 44 -0.04 16.35 -1.63
CA TYR A 44 0.70 16.22 -0.36
C TYR A 44 2.18 15.85 -0.53
N GLY A 45 2.80 16.23 -1.65
CA GLY A 45 4.20 15.90 -1.98
C GLY A 45 4.40 14.44 -2.41
N VAL A 46 3.32 13.73 -2.76
CA VAL A 46 3.34 12.37 -3.30
C VAL A 46 2.87 12.39 -4.74
N LYS A 47 3.65 11.77 -5.64
CA LYS A 47 3.20 11.48 -7.02
C LYS A 47 2.31 10.26 -6.98
N LEU A 48 1.08 10.38 -7.47
CA LEU A 48 0.14 9.27 -7.41
C LEU A 48 -0.51 8.98 -8.77
N LEU A 49 -0.68 7.71 -9.04
CA LEU A 49 -1.57 7.19 -10.08
C LEU A 49 -2.46 6.10 -9.49
N SER A 50 -3.66 6.02 -10.01
CA SER A 50 -4.61 4.96 -9.70
C SER A 50 -5.29 4.52 -10.99
N ILE A 51 -5.59 3.25 -11.08
CA ILE A 51 -6.45 2.73 -12.14
C ILE A 51 -7.83 3.43 -12.11
N GLY A 52 -8.25 3.91 -10.93
CA GLY A 52 -9.50 4.65 -10.73
C GLY A 52 -9.61 5.94 -11.52
N PHE A 53 -8.49 6.56 -11.92
CA PHE A 53 -8.53 7.76 -12.78
C PHE A 53 -8.99 7.48 -14.22
N PHE A 54 -8.93 6.22 -14.63
CA PHE A 54 -9.23 5.78 -16.00
C PHE A 54 -10.55 4.99 -16.09
N VAL A 55 -11.22 4.81 -14.95
CA VAL A 55 -12.51 4.13 -14.84
C VAL A 55 -13.60 5.18 -14.63
N ASN A 56 -14.70 5.06 -15.34
CA ASN A 56 -15.88 5.89 -15.05
C ASN A 56 -16.59 5.29 -13.83
N PRO A 57 -16.71 6.02 -12.69
CA PRO A 57 -17.35 5.51 -11.49
C PRO A 57 -18.84 5.15 -11.68
N ASP A 58 -19.51 5.78 -12.67
CA ASP A 58 -20.94 5.57 -12.94
C ASP A 58 -21.22 4.36 -13.84
N THR A 59 -20.19 3.74 -14.40
CA THR A 59 -20.33 2.56 -15.25
C THR A 59 -19.62 1.38 -14.64
N ALA A 60 -20.34 0.28 -14.42
CA ALA A 60 -19.73 -1.00 -14.08
C ALA A 60 -18.87 -1.48 -15.25
N THR A 61 -17.67 -0.96 -15.35
CA THR A 61 -16.72 -1.38 -16.39
C THR A 61 -16.23 -2.77 -16.02
N LEU A 62 -16.63 -3.76 -16.82
CA LEU A 62 -16.14 -5.13 -16.67
C LEU A 62 -14.68 -5.19 -17.14
N TRP A 63 -13.76 -4.91 -16.24
CA TRP A 63 -12.34 -5.15 -16.47
C TRP A 63 -12.10 -6.66 -16.56
N ARG A 64 -11.82 -7.14 -17.76
CA ARG A 64 -11.31 -8.50 -17.92
C ARG A 64 -9.84 -8.50 -17.55
N GLY A 65 -9.37 -9.57 -16.89
CA GLY A 65 -8.02 -9.66 -16.33
C GLY A 65 -6.89 -9.16 -17.24
N GLY A 66 -6.93 -9.45 -18.54
CA GLY A 66 -5.94 -8.98 -19.50
C GLY A 66 -5.93 -7.47 -19.72
N MET A 67 -7.09 -6.79 -19.66
CA MET A 67 -7.17 -5.33 -19.80
C MET A 67 -6.57 -4.64 -18.56
N ALA A 68 -6.90 -5.14 -17.40
CA ALA A 68 -6.39 -4.68 -16.12
C ALA A 68 -4.87 -4.78 -16.04
N THR A 69 -4.34 -5.93 -16.41
CA THR A 69 -2.90 -6.19 -16.48
C THR A 69 -2.19 -5.26 -17.45
N SER A 70 -2.78 -5.00 -18.64
CA SER A 70 -2.21 -4.10 -19.63
C SER A 70 -2.20 -2.65 -19.14
N ALA A 71 -3.31 -2.17 -18.57
CA ALA A 71 -3.38 -0.83 -18.00
C ALA A 71 -2.35 -0.64 -16.87
N LEU A 72 -2.23 -1.61 -15.97
CA LEU A 72 -1.25 -1.55 -14.90
C LEU A 72 0.19 -1.45 -15.43
N LYS A 73 0.54 -2.23 -16.44
CA LYS A 73 1.86 -2.16 -17.07
C LYS A 73 2.12 -0.79 -17.70
N GLN A 74 1.10 -0.16 -18.31
CA GLN A 74 1.21 1.20 -18.82
C GLN A 74 1.43 2.23 -17.71
N LEU A 75 0.69 2.16 -16.61
CA LEU A 75 0.87 3.06 -15.45
C LEU A 75 2.26 2.94 -14.82
N ILE A 76 2.91 1.79 -14.95
CA ILE A 76 4.27 1.59 -14.47
C ILE A 76 5.29 2.12 -15.48
N ALA A 77 5.13 1.78 -16.78
CA ALA A 77 6.17 1.98 -17.80
C ALA A 77 6.06 3.34 -18.50
N ASP A 78 4.84 3.85 -18.68
CA ASP A 78 4.57 5.04 -19.50
C ASP A 78 4.20 6.26 -18.65
N ALA A 79 4.39 6.23 -17.33
CA ALA A 79 4.23 7.39 -16.47
C ALA A 79 5.57 8.10 -16.18
N ASP A 80 5.52 9.43 -16.10
CA ASP A 80 6.67 10.26 -15.71
C ASP A 80 6.85 10.30 -14.19
N TRP A 81 7.21 9.16 -13.63
CA TRP A 81 7.51 9.06 -12.20
C TRP A 81 8.71 9.92 -11.78
N GLY A 82 9.65 10.17 -12.71
CA GLY A 82 10.90 10.84 -12.43
C GLY A 82 11.77 10.06 -11.45
N GLU A 83 12.60 10.77 -10.69
CA GLU A 83 13.42 10.15 -9.65
C GLU A 83 12.62 10.01 -8.35
N LEU A 84 12.52 8.78 -7.85
CA LEU A 84 11.84 8.44 -6.59
C LEU A 84 12.82 7.79 -5.62
N ASP A 85 12.65 8.11 -4.32
CA ASP A 85 13.34 7.41 -3.24
C ASP A 85 12.55 6.15 -2.84
N TYR A 86 11.21 6.23 -2.90
CA TYR A 86 10.29 5.11 -2.63
C TYR A 86 9.18 5.07 -3.68
N PHE A 87 8.91 3.88 -4.20
CA PHE A 87 7.76 3.60 -5.03
C PHE A 87 6.87 2.59 -4.31
N ILE A 88 5.70 3.04 -3.86
CA ILE A 88 4.75 2.27 -3.07
C ILE A 88 3.67 1.73 -4.00
N LEU A 89 3.40 0.44 -3.90
CA LEU A 89 2.35 -0.24 -4.63
C LEU A 89 1.27 -0.64 -3.62
N ASP A 90 0.09 -0.02 -3.73
CA ASP A 90 -1.09 -0.39 -2.96
C ASP A 90 -1.83 -1.49 -3.73
N THR A 91 -1.79 -2.71 -3.19
CA THR A 91 -2.27 -3.90 -3.90
C THR A 91 -3.68 -4.26 -3.46
N PRO A 92 -4.50 -4.86 -4.35
CA PRO A 92 -5.81 -5.37 -3.96
C PRO A 92 -5.69 -6.42 -2.85
N PRO A 93 -6.76 -6.66 -2.08
CA PRO A 93 -6.75 -7.67 -1.03
C PRO A 93 -6.55 -9.09 -1.59
N GLY A 94 -5.97 -9.96 -0.77
CA GLY A 94 -5.74 -11.36 -1.12
C GLY A 94 -4.57 -11.58 -2.06
N THR A 95 -4.67 -12.59 -2.91
CA THR A 95 -3.67 -12.97 -3.92
C THR A 95 -4.34 -13.06 -5.28
N SER A 96 -3.90 -12.26 -6.25
CA SER A 96 -4.53 -12.14 -7.56
C SER A 96 -3.49 -12.04 -8.69
N ASP A 97 -3.94 -12.09 -9.93
CA ASP A 97 -3.09 -11.89 -11.13
C ASP A 97 -2.41 -10.52 -11.13
N ILE A 98 -2.96 -9.53 -10.41
CA ILE A 98 -2.36 -8.22 -10.25
C ILE A 98 -1.02 -8.33 -9.51
N HIS A 99 -0.98 -9.09 -8.40
CA HIS A 99 0.27 -9.33 -7.66
C HIS A 99 1.33 -9.97 -8.57
N LEU A 100 0.94 -10.99 -9.34
CA LEU A 100 1.84 -11.64 -10.28
C LEU A 100 2.35 -10.68 -11.36
N THR A 101 1.46 -9.83 -11.88
CA THR A 101 1.82 -8.80 -12.87
C THR A 101 2.85 -7.82 -12.31
N LEU A 102 2.65 -7.32 -11.10
CA LEU A 102 3.61 -6.42 -10.42
C LEU A 102 4.96 -7.09 -10.26
N LEU A 103 4.99 -8.34 -9.79
CA LEU A 103 6.20 -9.13 -9.58
C LEU A 103 6.95 -9.44 -10.88
N GLN A 104 6.21 -9.57 -12.00
CA GLN A 104 6.77 -9.77 -13.33
C GLN A 104 7.19 -8.47 -14.04
N THR A 105 6.79 -7.32 -13.50
CA THR A 105 7.07 -6.01 -14.11
C THR A 105 8.14 -5.25 -13.34
N LEU A 106 8.19 -5.42 -12.02
CA LEU A 106 9.05 -4.67 -11.11
C LEU A 106 9.90 -5.58 -10.23
N ALA A 107 11.13 -5.17 -9.97
CA ALA A 107 12.00 -5.79 -8.97
C ALA A 107 11.61 -5.28 -7.56
N ILE A 108 10.61 -5.90 -6.95
CA ILE A 108 10.05 -5.48 -5.67
C ILE A 108 11.08 -5.62 -4.54
N THR A 109 11.40 -4.53 -3.87
CA THR A 109 12.38 -4.51 -2.76
C THR A 109 11.93 -5.35 -1.58
N GLY A 110 10.64 -5.31 -1.26
CA GLY A 110 10.04 -6.12 -0.20
C GLY A 110 8.55 -5.82 -0.05
N ALA A 111 7.85 -6.67 0.67
CA ALA A 111 6.43 -6.56 0.93
C ALA A 111 6.14 -6.34 2.43
N ILE A 112 5.11 -5.55 2.71
CA ILE A 112 4.54 -5.34 4.04
C ILE A 112 3.15 -5.95 4.03
N ILE A 113 2.85 -6.74 5.05
CA ILE A 113 1.52 -7.34 5.23
C ILE A 113 0.75 -6.52 6.25
N VAL A 114 -0.40 -6.00 5.83
CA VAL A 114 -1.33 -5.26 6.70
C VAL A 114 -2.54 -6.13 6.98
N SER A 115 -2.89 -6.31 8.25
CA SER A 115 -4.06 -7.07 8.66
C SER A 115 -4.66 -6.51 9.94
N THR A 116 -5.90 -6.91 10.23
CA THR A 116 -6.54 -6.71 11.53
C THR A 116 -6.26 -7.90 12.45
N PRO A 117 -6.46 -7.78 13.81
CA PRO A 117 -6.13 -8.85 14.74
C PRO A 117 -6.99 -10.11 14.64
N GLN A 118 -8.13 -10.08 13.95
CA GLN A 118 -9.10 -11.17 13.92
C GLN A 118 -8.60 -12.37 13.08
N GLN A 119 -8.94 -13.59 13.53
CA GLN A 119 -8.44 -14.83 12.93
C GLN A 119 -8.76 -14.98 11.43
N VAL A 120 -9.92 -14.50 10.99
CA VAL A 120 -10.31 -14.53 9.57
C VAL A 120 -9.34 -13.73 8.71
N ALA A 121 -9.01 -12.49 9.13
CA ALA A 121 -8.05 -11.63 8.42
C ALA A 121 -6.63 -12.21 8.48
N LEU A 122 -6.24 -12.79 9.62
CA LEU A 122 -4.94 -13.45 9.77
C LEU A 122 -4.78 -14.66 8.87
N ALA A 123 -5.87 -15.40 8.58
CA ALA A 123 -5.82 -16.51 7.65
C ALA A 123 -5.45 -16.04 6.23
N ASP A 124 -5.98 -14.90 5.78
CA ASP A 124 -5.62 -14.31 4.48
C ASP A 124 -4.21 -13.70 4.51
N ALA A 125 -3.82 -13.05 5.61
CA ALA A 125 -2.47 -12.56 5.80
C ALA A 125 -1.41 -13.69 5.69
N ARG A 126 -1.69 -14.89 6.23
CA ARG A 126 -0.83 -16.07 6.08
C ARG A 126 -0.66 -16.47 4.62
N LYS A 127 -1.74 -16.49 3.84
CA LYS A 127 -1.67 -16.79 2.38
C LYS A 127 -0.79 -15.78 1.65
N GLY A 128 -0.91 -14.48 1.98
CA GLY A 128 -0.04 -13.44 1.43
C GLY A 128 1.43 -13.65 1.78
N ILE A 129 1.72 -13.99 3.03
CA ILE A 129 3.08 -14.35 3.48
C ILE A 129 3.63 -15.52 2.68
N ASP A 130 2.84 -16.61 2.55
CA ASP A 130 3.25 -17.81 1.83
C ASP A 130 3.48 -17.53 0.34
N MET A 131 2.65 -16.68 -0.28
CA MET A 131 2.85 -16.26 -1.67
C MET A 131 4.21 -15.58 -1.87
N TYR A 132 4.57 -14.60 -1.03
CA TYR A 132 5.85 -13.88 -1.16
C TYR A 132 7.06 -14.75 -0.80
N ARG A 133 6.88 -15.74 0.08
CA ARG A 133 7.94 -16.72 0.45
C ARG A 133 8.12 -17.84 -0.56
N ASN A 134 7.18 -18.03 -1.48
CA ASN A 134 7.28 -19.05 -2.51
C ASN A 134 8.62 -18.90 -3.27
N GLU A 135 9.32 -20.00 -3.49
CA GLU A 135 10.66 -20.01 -4.14
C GLU A 135 10.67 -19.34 -5.51
N LYS A 136 9.55 -19.40 -6.25
CA LYS A 136 9.41 -18.77 -7.57
C LYS A 136 9.19 -17.26 -7.48
N VAL A 137 8.69 -16.77 -6.37
CA VAL A 137 8.39 -15.34 -6.10
C VAL A 137 9.54 -14.71 -5.34
N ASN A 138 9.89 -15.27 -4.20
CA ASN A 138 11.03 -14.93 -3.35
C ASN A 138 11.21 -13.42 -3.10
N VAL A 139 10.12 -12.75 -2.70
CA VAL A 139 10.15 -11.33 -2.32
C VAL A 139 10.34 -11.23 -0.80
N PRO A 140 11.31 -10.46 -0.32
CA PRO A 140 11.53 -10.27 1.11
C PRO A 140 10.30 -9.68 1.80
N LEU A 141 9.90 -10.26 2.95
CA LEU A 141 8.88 -9.70 3.80
C LEU A 141 9.53 -8.73 4.79
N LEU A 142 9.16 -7.47 4.72
CA LEU A 142 9.69 -6.39 5.56
C LEU A 142 9.08 -6.39 6.96
N GLY A 143 7.85 -6.90 7.09
CA GLY A 143 7.15 -7.02 8.37
C GLY A 143 5.64 -6.98 8.25
N LEU A 144 4.98 -6.99 9.42
CA LEU A 144 3.54 -6.88 9.55
C LEU A 144 3.13 -5.56 10.19
N VAL A 145 1.96 -5.07 9.80
CA VAL A 145 1.26 -3.96 10.46
C VAL A 145 -0.07 -4.49 10.98
N GLU A 146 -0.33 -4.31 12.27
CA GLU A 146 -1.63 -4.59 12.85
C GLU A 146 -2.48 -3.33 12.81
N ASN A 147 -3.43 -3.28 11.88
CA ASN A 147 -4.39 -2.21 11.77
C ASN A 147 -5.63 -2.50 12.64
N MET A 148 -6.31 -1.46 13.09
CA MET A 148 -7.48 -1.56 13.97
C MET A 148 -7.20 -2.39 15.26
N ALA A 149 -6.02 -2.21 15.83
CA ALA A 149 -5.53 -3.02 16.94
C ALA A 149 -6.34 -2.82 18.23
N TRP A 150 -6.82 -1.60 18.49
CA TRP A 150 -7.71 -1.27 19.61
C TRP A 150 -8.48 0.02 19.34
N PHE A 151 -9.52 0.24 20.09
CA PHE A 151 -10.26 1.49 20.18
C PHE A 151 -10.11 2.10 21.57
N THR A 152 -9.92 3.42 21.66
CA THR A 152 -9.90 4.17 22.92
C THR A 152 -10.97 5.26 22.83
N PRO A 153 -12.05 5.22 23.66
CA PRO A 153 -13.03 6.29 23.74
C PRO A 153 -12.41 7.58 24.26
N ALA A 154 -12.89 8.73 23.78
CA ALA A 154 -12.42 10.03 24.25
C ALA A 154 -12.69 10.26 25.75
N GLU A 155 -13.80 9.71 26.24
CA GLU A 155 -14.24 9.80 27.65
C GLU A 155 -13.41 8.91 28.59
N LEU A 156 -12.72 7.92 28.06
CA LEU A 156 -11.92 6.94 28.79
C LEU A 156 -10.55 6.77 28.15
N PRO A 157 -9.67 7.78 28.14
CA PRO A 157 -8.44 7.79 27.39
C PRO A 157 -7.41 6.72 27.80
N GLU A 158 -7.55 6.20 29.02
CA GLU A 158 -6.67 5.13 29.53
C GLU A 158 -7.14 3.71 29.13
N ASN A 159 -8.37 3.59 28.57
CA ASN A 159 -8.96 2.29 28.28
C ASN A 159 -8.72 1.91 26.82
N LYS A 160 -8.35 0.64 26.62
CA LYS A 160 -8.22 0.03 25.28
C LYS A 160 -9.22 -1.09 25.12
N TYR A 161 -10.06 -0.98 24.09
CA TYR A 161 -11.05 -1.99 23.73
C TYR A 161 -10.58 -2.71 22.45
N TYR A 162 -10.39 -4.02 22.55
CA TYR A 162 -9.89 -4.86 21.46
C TYR A 162 -11.05 -5.46 20.66
N ILE A 163 -11.73 -4.61 19.88
CA ILE A 163 -12.96 -4.96 19.16
C ILE A 163 -12.74 -6.11 18.18
N PHE A 164 -11.59 -6.11 17.50
CA PHE A 164 -11.22 -7.13 16.52
C PHE A 164 -10.29 -8.23 17.05
N GLY A 165 -10.11 -8.31 18.37
CA GLY A 165 -9.14 -9.19 19.01
C GLY A 165 -7.86 -8.46 19.41
N LYS A 166 -7.00 -9.16 20.15
CA LYS A 166 -5.79 -8.58 20.73
C LYS A 166 -4.54 -9.28 20.20
N ASP A 167 -3.55 -8.49 19.79
CA ASP A 167 -2.21 -8.95 19.42
C ASP A 167 -2.18 -10.03 18.31
N GLY A 168 -3.18 -10.07 17.42
CA GLY A 168 -3.29 -11.11 16.41
C GLY A 168 -2.13 -11.09 15.42
N CYS A 169 -1.84 -9.93 14.80
CA CYS A 169 -0.69 -9.77 13.90
C CYS A 169 0.64 -9.86 14.64
N LYS A 170 0.70 -9.41 15.89
CA LYS A 170 1.91 -9.53 16.71
C LYS A 170 2.29 -11.00 16.95
N ASN A 171 1.30 -11.82 17.25
CA ASN A 171 1.51 -13.27 17.40
C ASN A 171 1.89 -13.91 16.07
N LEU A 172 1.18 -13.56 14.99
CA LEU A 172 1.50 -14.04 13.64
C LEU A 172 2.94 -13.65 13.23
N ALA A 173 3.34 -12.41 13.49
CA ALA A 173 4.70 -11.93 13.19
C ALA A 173 5.75 -12.78 13.93
N LYS A 174 5.52 -13.05 15.23
CA LYS A 174 6.39 -13.91 16.03
C LYS A 174 6.47 -15.32 15.48
N ASP A 175 5.32 -15.93 15.15
CA ASP A 175 5.24 -17.29 14.60
C ASP A 175 5.96 -17.40 13.26
N MET A 176 5.89 -16.35 12.44
CA MET A 176 6.52 -16.29 11.12
C MET A 176 7.96 -15.76 11.14
N GLY A 177 8.51 -15.39 12.30
CA GLY A 177 9.84 -14.79 12.41
C GLY A 177 9.98 -13.46 11.68
N LEU A 178 8.91 -12.65 11.64
CA LEU A 178 8.86 -11.35 10.99
C LEU A 178 8.76 -10.23 12.02
N PRO A 179 9.24 -9.01 11.74
CA PRO A 179 9.03 -7.87 12.62
C PRO A 179 7.57 -7.40 12.58
N LEU A 180 7.04 -6.96 13.72
CA LEU A 180 5.84 -6.14 13.79
C LEU A 180 6.28 -4.68 13.66
N LEU A 181 5.83 -4.01 12.60
CA LEU A 181 6.26 -2.64 12.27
C LEU A 181 5.46 -1.59 13.05
N ALA A 182 4.16 -1.83 13.23
CA ALA A 182 3.28 -0.98 14.03
C ALA A 182 2.00 -1.71 14.43
N GLN A 183 1.36 -1.18 15.46
CA GLN A 183 -0.04 -1.44 15.82
C GLN A 183 -0.78 -0.09 15.77
N LEU A 184 -1.80 0.02 14.92
CA LEU A 184 -2.55 1.25 14.68
C LEU A 184 -3.94 1.14 15.32
N PRO A 185 -4.40 2.14 16.09
CA PRO A 185 -5.72 2.11 16.70
C PRO A 185 -6.83 2.41 15.69
N VAL A 186 -8.07 2.08 16.06
CA VAL A 186 -9.27 2.61 15.41
C VAL A 186 -9.52 4.00 15.96
N VAL A 187 -9.58 4.99 15.06
CA VAL A 187 -9.88 6.39 15.40
C VAL A 187 -10.88 6.95 14.40
N GLN A 188 -11.97 7.56 14.91
CA GLN A 188 -13.04 8.10 14.07
C GLN A 188 -12.53 9.12 13.04
N SER A 189 -11.62 10.00 13.46
CA SER A 189 -11.05 11.02 12.56
C SER A 189 -10.30 10.46 11.36
N VAL A 190 -9.83 9.21 11.40
CA VAL A 190 -9.21 8.56 10.23
C VAL A 190 -10.24 8.31 9.14
N CYS A 191 -11.45 7.88 9.52
CA CYS A 191 -12.57 7.70 8.60
C CYS A 191 -13.01 9.06 8.03
N GLU A 192 -13.31 10.02 8.89
CA GLU A 192 -13.77 11.35 8.50
C GLU A 192 -12.77 12.07 7.59
N ASN A 193 -11.49 12.00 7.92
CA ASN A 193 -10.42 12.59 7.12
C ASN A 193 -10.25 11.88 5.77
N GLY A 194 -10.34 10.55 5.76
CA GLY A 194 -10.30 9.75 4.51
C GLY A 194 -11.45 10.13 3.58
N ASP A 195 -12.66 10.26 4.10
CA ASP A 195 -13.84 10.67 3.34
C ASP A 195 -13.74 12.13 2.84
N ALA A 196 -13.06 12.99 3.60
CA ALA A 196 -12.82 14.39 3.25
C ALA A 196 -11.60 14.59 2.31
N GLY A 197 -10.89 13.52 1.91
CA GLY A 197 -9.68 13.60 1.08
C GLY A 197 -8.50 14.27 1.80
N LYS A 198 -8.44 14.17 3.12
CA LYS A 198 -7.39 14.74 3.99
C LYS A 198 -6.72 13.62 4.79
N PRO A 199 -5.72 12.91 4.23
CA PRO A 199 -5.09 11.79 4.90
C PRO A 199 -4.60 12.16 6.30
N SER A 200 -5.00 11.40 7.32
CA SER A 200 -4.61 11.65 8.72
C SER A 200 -3.09 11.62 8.93
N ALA A 201 -2.36 10.97 8.05
CA ALA A 201 -0.89 10.96 8.05
C ALA A 201 -0.27 12.32 7.68
N ALA A 202 -1.03 13.24 7.06
CA ALA A 202 -0.54 14.56 6.67
C ALA A 202 -0.46 15.54 7.87
N ASP A 203 -1.15 15.25 8.97
CA ASP A 203 -1.16 16.08 10.19
C ASP A 203 -0.36 15.40 11.31
N SER A 204 0.92 15.76 11.40
CA SER A 204 1.84 15.19 12.40
C SER A 204 1.52 15.56 13.85
N ASP A 205 0.64 16.53 14.10
CA ASP A 205 0.30 16.97 15.45
C ASP A 205 -0.79 16.09 16.09
N THR A 206 -1.43 15.23 15.31
CA THR A 206 -2.42 14.29 15.79
C THR A 206 -1.81 12.96 16.25
N ILE A 207 -2.53 12.23 17.11
CA ILE A 207 -2.15 10.87 17.56
C ILE A 207 -1.94 9.94 16.36
N MET A 208 -2.84 10.02 15.37
CA MET A 208 -2.74 9.18 14.17
C MET A 208 -1.60 9.61 13.26
N GLY A 209 -1.37 10.90 13.08
CA GLY A 209 -0.23 11.40 12.33
C GLY A 209 1.10 10.91 12.93
N GLN A 210 1.23 10.97 14.26
CA GLN A 210 2.41 10.43 14.97
C GLN A 210 2.53 8.90 14.79
N ALA A 211 1.43 8.17 14.85
CA ALA A 211 1.43 6.72 14.64
C ALA A 211 1.87 6.35 13.21
N PHE A 212 1.36 7.05 12.20
CA PHE A 212 1.78 6.85 10.81
C PHE A 212 3.23 7.28 10.57
N LEU A 213 3.69 8.37 11.18
CA LEU A 213 5.09 8.78 11.11
C LEU A 213 6.03 7.73 11.72
N SER A 214 5.67 7.16 12.87
CA SER A 214 6.41 6.08 13.51
C SER A 214 6.46 4.83 12.64
N LEU A 215 5.33 4.46 12.01
CA LEU A 215 5.28 3.37 11.03
C LEU A 215 6.22 3.64 9.86
N ALA A 216 6.19 4.84 9.28
CA ALA A 216 7.06 5.22 8.17
C ALA A 216 8.55 5.11 8.55
N GLN A 217 8.93 5.56 9.74
CA GLN A 217 10.31 5.42 10.26
C GLN A 217 10.71 3.95 10.42
N SER A 218 9.79 3.10 10.91
CA SER A 218 10.01 1.66 11.01
C SER A 218 10.24 1.04 9.63
N VAL A 219 9.43 1.41 8.64
CA VAL A 219 9.57 0.95 7.24
C VAL A 219 10.92 1.37 6.66
N VAL A 220 11.30 2.64 6.79
CA VAL A 220 12.61 3.13 6.32
C VAL A 220 13.75 2.34 6.96
N THR A 221 13.66 2.06 8.25
CA THR A 221 14.67 1.30 8.99
C THR A 221 14.82 -0.12 8.45
N VAL A 222 13.71 -0.84 8.26
CA VAL A 222 13.78 -2.23 7.76
C VAL A 222 14.18 -2.31 6.29
N VAL A 223 13.76 -1.35 5.46
CA VAL A 223 14.21 -1.25 4.06
C VAL A 223 15.70 -1.01 3.98
N ASN A 224 16.23 -0.08 4.74
CA ASN A 224 17.67 0.21 4.80
C ASN A 224 18.48 -1.00 5.29
N LYS A 225 17.98 -1.71 6.29
CA LYS A 225 18.59 -2.97 6.77
C LYS A 225 18.59 -4.02 5.66
N ARG A 226 17.42 -4.28 5.06
CA ARG A 226 17.26 -5.22 3.95
C ARG A 226 18.23 -4.92 2.80
N ASN A 227 18.34 -3.64 2.39
CA ASN A 227 19.19 -3.24 1.26
C ASN A 227 20.68 -3.41 1.53
N ARG A 228 21.10 -3.38 2.80
CA ARG A 228 22.49 -3.66 3.20
C ARG A 228 22.81 -5.15 3.31
N GLU A 229 21.82 -5.95 3.76
CA GLU A 229 22.04 -7.35 4.11
C GLU A 229 21.68 -8.34 3.00
N MET A 230 20.87 -7.92 2.04
CA MET A 230 20.35 -8.80 0.98
C MET A 230 20.67 -8.27 -0.42
N PRO A 231 20.86 -9.15 -1.40
CA PRO A 231 21.04 -8.74 -2.79
C PRO A 231 19.76 -8.05 -3.33
N LYS A 232 19.93 -7.29 -4.41
CA LYS A 232 18.77 -6.70 -5.12
C LYS A 232 17.82 -7.80 -5.57
N THR A 233 16.53 -7.59 -5.36
CA THR A 233 15.48 -8.48 -5.85
C THR A 233 15.48 -8.49 -7.38
N LYS A 234 15.13 -9.61 -7.97
CA LYS A 234 14.97 -9.76 -9.42
C LYS A 234 13.50 -9.77 -9.78
N ILE A 235 13.20 -9.38 -11.00
CA ILE A 235 11.85 -9.54 -11.59
C ILE A 235 11.57 -11.04 -11.68
N VAL A 236 10.35 -11.43 -11.31
CA VAL A 236 9.91 -12.84 -11.39
C VAL A 236 9.75 -13.24 -12.85
N GLY A 237 10.45 -14.29 -13.26
CA GLY A 237 10.40 -14.75 -14.66
C GLY A 237 9.00 -15.28 -15.04
N THR A 238 8.59 -15.00 -16.27
CA THR A 238 7.45 -15.68 -16.90
C THR A 238 7.93 -17.07 -17.35
N HIS A 239 7.33 -18.13 -16.83
CA HIS A 239 7.52 -19.49 -17.31
C HIS A 239 6.43 -19.87 -18.29
#